data_a959ec16691e0805078c89a413a904af
#
_entry.id   a959ec16691e0805078c89a413a904af
#
_cell.length_a   1.000
_cell.length_b   1.000
_cell.length_c   1.000
_cell.angle_alpha   90.00
_cell.angle_beta   90.00
_cell.angle_gamma   90.00
#
_symmetry.space_group_name_H-M   'P 1'
#
loop_
_entity.id
_entity.type
_entity.pdbx_description
1 polymer ?
#
loop_
_entity_poly.entity_id
_entity_poly.type
_entity_poly.pdbx_seq_one_letter_code
_entity_poly.pdbx_strand_id
1 'polypeptide(L)'
;MTHRPAFVDRSRSAPADRPAGLRRHGPPRPGAGLDRRALRRLADGVRLGRAVRRRLAGGGADRGANPVELAVVMPAILVLLFASIQVAAWFVARATALNAAQSAVNAQRLYEAPAGAGEARAVDFLTAAGDWLVGWDQPGPACVTGVAEVTCTVSGDSLSVIPGVSFPVRQTAHGTIERWTTG
;
A
#
# COMPACT_ATOMS: atom_id res chain seq x y z
N MET A 1 -39.06 -28.24 3.87
CA MET A 1 -38.75 -28.14 5.32
C MET A 1 -37.66 -27.10 5.48
N THR A 2 -38.06 -25.91 5.81
CA THR A 2 -37.23 -24.70 5.88
C THR A 2 -36.88 -24.41 7.33
N HIS A 3 -35.59 -24.58 7.72
CA HIS A 3 -35.11 -24.17 9.03
C HIS A 3 -34.55 -22.73 8.94
N ARG A 4 -35.26 -21.79 9.54
CA ARG A 4 -34.77 -20.47 9.88
C ARG A 4 -34.05 -20.53 11.25
N PRO A 5 -32.84 -19.99 11.41
CA PRO A 5 -32.31 -19.75 12.74
C PRO A 5 -32.86 -18.44 13.33
N ALA A 6 -33.24 -18.51 14.59
CA ALA A 6 -33.79 -17.43 15.38
C ALA A 6 -32.73 -16.36 15.70
N PHE A 7 -33.12 -15.11 15.49
CA PHE A 7 -32.42 -13.89 15.90
C PHE A 7 -32.63 -13.69 17.39
N VAL A 8 -31.57 -13.79 18.19
CA VAL A 8 -31.60 -13.47 19.64
C VAL A 8 -31.25 -12.01 19.83
N ASP A 9 -32.31 -11.24 20.08
CA ASP A 9 -32.24 -9.86 20.60
C ASP A 9 -31.79 -9.89 22.07
N ARG A 10 -30.63 -9.31 22.36
CA ARG A 10 -30.15 -9.02 23.74
C ARG A 10 -30.04 -7.54 23.95
N SER A 11 -31.18 -6.88 24.07
CA SER A 11 -31.29 -5.58 24.75
C SER A 11 -31.12 -5.79 26.26
N ARG A 12 -29.92 -5.64 26.79
CA ARG A 12 -29.70 -5.46 28.23
C ARG A 12 -29.45 -3.98 28.53
N SER A 13 -30.48 -3.37 29.06
CA SER A 13 -30.43 -2.09 29.73
C SER A 13 -29.50 -2.17 30.94
N ALA A 14 -28.48 -1.35 31.02
CA ALA A 14 -27.68 -1.11 32.20
C ALA A 14 -28.28 0.09 32.99
N PRO A 15 -28.33 0.05 34.34
CA PRO A 15 -28.87 1.12 35.13
C PRO A 15 -27.92 2.31 35.18
N ALA A 16 -28.54 3.50 35.18
CA ALA A 16 -27.88 4.78 35.32
C ALA A 16 -27.34 4.92 36.77
N ASP A 17 -26.03 4.96 36.88
CA ASP A 17 -25.33 5.35 38.10
C ASP A 17 -25.16 6.87 38.12
N ARG A 18 -25.75 7.52 39.13
CA ARG A 18 -25.62 8.97 39.37
C ARG A 18 -24.38 9.21 40.21
N PRO A 19 -23.36 9.95 39.73
CA PRO A 19 -22.38 10.50 40.68
C PRO A 19 -22.90 11.79 41.31
N ALA A 20 -23.00 11.75 42.64
CA ALA A 20 -23.14 12.90 43.50
C ALA A 20 -21.87 13.76 43.45
N GLY A 21 -22.04 15.07 43.58
CA GLY A 21 -20.94 15.97 43.91
C GLY A 21 -20.67 17.09 42.93
N LEU A 22 -21.66 17.97 42.71
CA LEU A 22 -21.39 19.31 42.15
C LEU A 22 -20.61 20.13 43.17
N ARG A 23 -19.28 20.12 43.11
CA ARG A 23 -18.47 21.18 43.71
C ARG A 23 -18.61 22.42 42.83
N ARG A 24 -19.29 23.43 43.43
CA ARG A 24 -19.33 24.78 42.87
C ARG A 24 -17.91 25.35 42.85
N HIS A 25 -17.29 25.38 41.68
CA HIS A 25 -16.09 26.18 41.45
C HIS A 25 -16.57 27.64 41.29
N GLY A 26 -16.15 28.47 42.23
CA GLY A 26 -16.35 29.93 42.14
C GLY A 26 -15.66 30.49 40.89
N PRO A 27 -16.10 31.72 40.47
CA PRO A 27 -15.53 32.34 39.27
C PRO A 27 -14.03 32.58 39.41
N PRO A 28 -13.24 32.34 38.37
CA PRO A 28 -11.81 32.63 38.42
C PRO A 28 -11.58 34.13 38.55
N ARG A 29 -10.72 34.50 39.51
CA ARG A 29 -10.30 35.89 39.75
C ARG A 29 -9.60 36.43 38.50
N PRO A 30 -10.02 37.61 37.99
CA PRO A 30 -9.29 38.28 36.91
C PRO A 30 -8.03 38.93 37.50
N GLY A 31 -6.88 38.30 37.35
CA GLY A 31 -5.64 38.81 37.94
C GLY A 31 -4.39 37.96 37.67
N ALA A 32 -4.38 37.10 36.66
CA ALA A 32 -3.15 36.48 36.21
C ALA A 32 -2.49 37.44 35.18
N GLY A 33 -1.59 38.28 35.66
CA GLY A 33 -0.75 39.13 34.79
C GLY A 33 -0.04 38.26 33.76
N LEU A 34 -0.34 38.50 32.47
CA LEU A 34 0.35 37.89 31.36
C LEU A 34 1.85 38.06 31.55
N ASP A 35 2.52 36.94 31.79
CA ASP A 35 3.97 36.91 32.00
C ASP A 35 4.66 37.58 30.81
N ARG A 36 5.28 38.72 31.04
CA ARG A 36 5.98 39.51 30.03
C ARG A 36 7.03 38.66 29.29
N ARG A 37 7.49 37.57 29.91
CA ARG A 37 8.40 36.60 29.28
C ARG A 37 7.70 35.73 28.21
N ALA A 38 6.42 35.36 28.42
CA ALA A 38 5.63 34.64 27.44
C ALA A 38 5.34 35.51 26.20
N LEU A 39 5.01 36.80 26.42
CA LEU A 39 4.78 37.73 25.32
C LEU A 39 6.05 38.00 24.51
N ARG A 40 7.24 38.04 25.15
CA ARG A 40 8.51 38.17 24.42
C ARG A 40 8.80 36.94 23.55
N ARG A 41 8.57 35.72 24.05
CA ARG A 41 8.77 34.50 23.26
C ARG A 41 7.85 34.42 22.05
N LEU A 42 6.60 34.86 22.18
CA LEU A 42 5.65 34.93 21.06
C LEU A 42 6.10 36.00 20.04
N ALA A 43 6.58 37.13 20.49
CA ALA A 43 7.08 38.20 19.61
C ALA A 43 8.33 37.74 18.83
N ASP A 44 9.23 36.98 19.48
CA ASP A 44 10.43 36.45 18.82
C ASP A 44 10.10 35.35 17.81
N GLY A 45 9.12 34.46 18.12
CA GLY A 45 8.61 33.49 17.17
C GLY A 45 7.98 34.11 15.92
N VAL A 46 7.22 35.20 16.10
CA VAL A 46 6.61 35.95 14.98
C VAL A 46 7.70 36.67 14.13
N ARG A 47 8.77 37.17 14.76
CA ARG A 47 9.90 37.79 14.05
C ARG A 47 10.69 36.78 13.25
N LEU A 48 10.92 35.57 13.81
CA LEU A 48 11.60 34.48 13.09
C LEU A 48 10.77 34.00 11.89
N GLY A 49 9.47 33.83 12.06
CA GLY A 49 8.56 33.49 10.97
C GLY A 49 8.52 34.54 9.86
N ARG A 50 8.57 35.83 10.22
CA ARG A 50 8.66 36.94 9.25
C ARG A 50 10.03 36.98 8.54
N ALA A 51 11.12 36.68 9.23
CA ALA A 51 12.44 36.62 8.62
C ALA A 51 12.57 35.46 7.63
N VAL A 52 12.05 34.29 7.97
CA VAL A 52 11.99 33.11 7.05
C VAL A 52 11.07 33.43 5.87
N ARG A 53 9.91 34.02 6.11
CA ARG A 53 8.97 34.40 5.04
C ARG A 53 9.55 35.53 4.15
N ARG A 54 10.33 36.47 4.69
CA ARG A 54 11.04 37.45 3.89
C ARG A 54 12.20 36.86 3.10
N ARG A 55 12.89 35.83 3.61
CA ARG A 55 13.92 35.13 2.83
C ARG A 55 13.30 34.29 1.71
N LEU A 56 12.14 33.65 1.94
CA LEU A 56 11.38 32.94 0.91
C LEU A 56 10.66 33.88 -0.07
N ALA A 57 10.24 35.07 0.38
CA ALA A 57 9.60 36.09 -0.46
C ALA A 57 10.59 37.12 -1.06
N GLY A 58 11.81 37.20 -0.52
CA GLY A 58 12.86 38.16 -0.98
C GLY A 58 13.86 37.56 -1.96
N GLY A 59 13.66 36.31 -2.38
CA GLY A 59 14.27 35.78 -3.59
C GLY A 59 13.58 36.43 -4.77
N GLY A 60 14.26 37.39 -5.39
CA GLY A 60 13.82 38.29 -6.44
C GLY A 60 12.76 37.67 -7.37
N ALA A 61 11.50 38.10 -7.15
CA ALA A 61 10.33 37.63 -7.89
C ALA A 61 10.35 38.07 -9.38
N ASP A 62 11.40 38.71 -9.83
CA ASP A 62 11.52 39.20 -11.20
C ASP A 62 12.76 38.74 -11.96
N ARG A 63 13.54 37.80 -11.39
CA ARG A 63 14.40 36.97 -12.22
C ARG A 63 13.58 35.73 -12.60
N GLY A 64 12.75 35.88 -13.62
CA GLY A 64 12.10 34.79 -14.28
C GLY A 64 13.15 33.72 -14.49
N ALA A 65 12.86 32.46 -14.02
CA ALA A 65 13.75 31.34 -14.24
C ALA A 65 14.24 31.46 -15.68
N ASN A 66 15.55 31.55 -15.86
CA ASN A 66 16.13 31.77 -17.19
C ASN A 66 15.55 30.64 -18.07
N PRO A 67 14.90 30.94 -19.22
CA PRO A 67 14.28 29.91 -20.06
C PRO A 67 15.21 28.74 -20.33
N VAL A 68 16.51 28.97 -20.33
CA VAL A 68 17.57 27.96 -20.47
C VAL A 68 17.62 27.01 -19.24
N GLU A 69 17.49 27.53 -18.04
CA GLU A 69 17.48 26.72 -16.82
C GLU A 69 16.24 25.81 -16.77
N LEU A 70 15.07 26.35 -17.11
CA LEU A 70 13.83 25.60 -17.22
C LEU A 70 13.93 24.52 -18.31
N ALA A 71 14.54 24.84 -19.45
CA ALA A 71 14.71 23.90 -20.57
C ALA A 71 15.58 22.70 -20.21
N VAL A 72 16.51 22.84 -19.25
CA VAL A 72 17.35 21.73 -18.77
C VAL A 72 16.70 20.97 -17.61
N VAL A 73 16.06 21.68 -16.68
CA VAL A 73 15.48 21.09 -15.46
C VAL A 73 14.18 20.32 -15.77
N MET A 74 13.33 20.83 -16.66
CA MET A 74 12.05 20.16 -16.98
C MET A 74 12.21 18.74 -17.53
N PRO A 75 13.09 18.47 -18.52
CA PRO A 75 13.33 17.11 -18.96
C PRO A 75 13.82 16.19 -17.84
N ALA A 76 14.69 16.67 -16.97
CA ALA A 76 15.20 15.89 -15.84
C ALA A 76 14.07 15.51 -14.86
N ILE A 77 13.18 16.46 -14.53
CA ILE A 77 12.00 16.19 -13.70
C ILE A 77 11.08 15.16 -14.36
N LEU A 78 10.81 15.29 -15.67
CA LEU A 78 9.98 14.36 -16.40
C LEU A 78 10.59 12.95 -16.41
N VAL A 79 11.89 12.81 -16.65
CA VAL A 79 12.59 11.53 -16.59
C VAL A 79 12.45 10.89 -15.20
N LEU A 80 12.67 11.66 -14.13
CA LEU A 80 12.51 11.18 -12.76
C LEU A 80 11.06 10.76 -12.45
N LEU A 81 10.09 11.51 -12.94
CA LEU A 81 8.67 11.18 -12.78
C LEU A 81 8.35 9.84 -13.47
N PHE A 82 8.70 9.69 -14.75
CA PHE A 82 8.45 8.46 -15.49
C PHE A 82 9.22 7.26 -14.92
N ALA A 83 10.46 7.48 -14.49
CA ALA A 83 11.24 6.46 -13.82
C ALA A 83 10.57 5.98 -12.52
N SER A 84 10.04 6.89 -11.71
CA SER A 84 9.35 6.52 -10.46
C SER A 84 8.08 5.71 -10.72
N ILE A 85 7.28 6.09 -11.73
CA ILE A 85 6.08 5.34 -12.14
C ILE A 85 6.47 3.95 -12.64
N GLN A 86 7.54 3.85 -13.47
CA GLN A 86 8.02 2.58 -14.00
C GLN A 86 8.47 1.63 -12.89
N VAL A 87 9.22 2.14 -11.90
CA VAL A 87 9.64 1.34 -10.74
C VAL A 87 8.42 0.85 -9.96
N ALA A 88 7.42 1.70 -9.74
CA ALA A 88 6.18 1.32 -9.06
C ALA A 88 5.44 0.22 -9.83
N ALA A 89 5.27 0.36 -11.15
CA ALA A 89 4.64 -0.65 -11.99
C ALA A 89 5.38 -2.00 -11.94
N TRP A 90 6.71 -1.98 -11.95
CA TRP A 90 7.51 -3.20 -11.83
C TRP A 90 7.32 -3.88 -10.47
N PHE A 91 7.27 -3.13 -9.36
CA PHE A 91 7.00 -3.69 -8.03
C PHE A 91 5.60 -4.32 -7.95
N VAL A 92 4.60 -3.68 -8.53
CA VAL A 92 3.22 -4.22 -8.57
C VAL A 92 3.19 -5.51 -9.39
N ALA A 93 3.78 -5.52 -10.58
CA ALA A 93 3.86 -6.71 -11.42
C ALA A 93 4.56 -7.88 -10.70
N ARG A 94 5.68 -7.59 -10.00
CA ARG A 94 6.39 -8.58 -9.20
C ARG A 94 5.53 -9.13 -8.05
N ALA A 95 4.81 -8.28 -7.34
CA ALA A 95 3.91 -8.70 -6.28
C ALA A 95 2.74 -9.53 -6.81
N THR A 96 2.17 -9.15 -7.96
CA THR A 96 1.11 -9.89 -8.65
C THR A 96 1.59 -11.30 -9.05
N ALA A 97 2.77 -11.40 -9.69
CA ALA A 97 3.35 -12.67 -10.08
C ALA A 97 3.64 -13.59 -8.87
N LEU A 98 4.16 -13.02 -7.77
CA LEU A 98 4.42 -13.78 -6.54
C LEU A 98 3.13 -14.29 -5.90
N ASN A 99 2.11 -13.44 -5.78
CA ASN A 99 0.82 -13.84 -5.22
C ASN A 99 0.11 -14.90 -6.08
N ALA A 100 0.22 -14.80 -7.42
CA ALA A 100 -0.28 -15.81 -8.33
C ALA A 100 0.45 -17.15 -8.12
N ALA A 101 1.79 -17.14 -8.03
CA ALA A 101 2.58 -18.34 -7.78
C ALA A 101 2.24 -18.99 -6.42
N GLN A 102 2.06 -18.20 -5.35
CA GLN A 102 1.64 -18.68 -4.04
C GLN A 102 0.22 -19.26 -4.07
N SER A 103 -0.69 -18.61 -4.78
CA SER A 103 -2.06 -19.09 -4.97
C SER A 103 -2.07 -20.44 -5.71
N ALA A 104 -1.23 -20.59 -6.74
CA ALA A 104 -1.02 -21.82 -7.47
C ALA A 104 -0.50 -22.96 -6.58
N VAL A 105 0.56 -22.69 -5.80
CA VAL A 105 1.11 -23.67 -4.85
C VAL A 105 0.05 -24.10 -3.85
N ASN A 106 -0.72 -23.17 -3.29
CA ASN A 106 -1.76 -23.50 -2.33
C ASN A 106 -2.87 -24.38 -2.90
N ALA A 107 -3.20 -24.24 -4.20
CA ALA A 107 -4.15 -25.11 -4.87
C ALA A 107 -3.56 -26.49 -5.20
N GLN A 108 -2.31 -26.53 -5.67
CA GLN A 108 -1.68 -27.77 -6.13
C GLN A 108 -1.18 -28.69 -5.00
N ARG A 109 -0.84 -28.13 -3.82
CA ARG A 109 -0.32 -28.90 -2.69
C ARG A 109 -1.37 -29.67 -1.88
N LEU A 110 -2.67 -29.41 -2.14
CA LEU A 110 -3.76 -30.10 -1.44
C LEU A 110 -3.71 -31.59 -1.68
N TYR A 111 -4.20 -32.34 -0.71
CA TYR A 111 -4.33 -33.79 -0.84
C TYR A 111 -5.22 -34.14 -2.05
N GLU A 112 -4.72 -35.04 -2.92
CA GLU A 112 -5.41 -35.43 -4.17
C GLU A 112 -5.80 -34.26 -5.10
N ALA A 113 -5.03 -33.16 -5.10
CA ALA A 113 -5.27 -32.08 -6.03
C ALA A 113 -5.17 -32.59 -7.48
N PRO A 114 -6.12 -32.26 -8.36
CA PRO A 114 -6.04 -32.64 -9.76
C PRO A 114 -4.81 -32.02 -10.44
N ALA A 115 -4.28 -32.71 -11.44
CA ALA A 115 -3.20 -32.16 -12.25
C ALA A 115 -3.64 -30.84 -12.90
N GLY A 116 -2.82 -29.82 -12.81
CA GLY A 116 -3.14 -28.50 -13.36
C GLY A 116 -3.98 -27.59 -12.46
N ALA A 117 -4.33 -28.03 -11.24
CA ALA A 117 -5.09 -27.18 -10.30
C ALA A 117 -4.35 -25.89 -9.94
N GLY A 118 -3.03 -25.98 -9.81
CA GLY A 118 -2.18 -24.82 -9.54
C GLY A 118 -2.17 -23.83 -10.69
N GLU A 119 -1.96 -24.31 -11.89
CA GLU A 119 -1.93 -23.48 -13.11
C GLU A 119 -3.28 -22.79 -13.34
N ALA A 120 -4.39 -23.52 -13.22
CA ALA A 120 -5.74 -22.96 -13.34
C ALA A 120 -5.97 -21.86 -12.30
N ARG A 121 -5.57 -22.10 -11.05
CA ARG A 121 -5.69 -21.10 -9.99
C ARG A 121 -4.84 -19.86 -10.23
N ALA A 122 -3.62 -20.00 -10.78
CA ALA A 122 -2.79 -18.87 -11.14
C ALA A 122 -3.42 -18.05 -12.28
N VAL A 123 -3.97 -18.71 -13.30
CA VAL A 123 -4.66 -18.05 -14.42
C VAL A 123 -5.88 -17.25 -13.91
N ASP A 124 -6.71 -17.83 -13.07
CA ASP A 124 -7.86 -17.12 -12.46
C ASP A 124 -7.41 -15.89 -11.67
N PHE A 125 -6.34 -16.02 -10.88
CA PHE A 125 -5.78 -14.92 -10.10
C PHE A 125 -5.26 -13.80 -11.01
N LEU A 126 -4.47 -14.13 -12.04
CA LEU A 126 -3.87 -13.16 -12.95
C LEU A 126 -4.93 -12.43 -13.77
N THR A 127 -5.96 -13.14 -14.23
CA THR A 127 -7.10 -12.56 -14.93
C THR A 127 -7.87 -11.58 -14.04
N ALA A 128 -8.05 -11.90 -12.76
CA ALA A 128 -8.73 -11.03 -11.81
C ALA A 128 -7.86 -9.83 -11.34
N ALA A 129 -6.54 -9.97 -11.35
CA ALA A 129 -5.61 -8.93 -10.91
C ALA A 129 -5.46 -7.78 -11.92
N GLY A 130 -5.84 -7.97 -13.17
CA GLY A 130 -5.72 -6.99 -14.26
C GLY A 130 -4.35 -7.00 -14.93
N ASP A 131 -4.12 -6.00 -15.80
CA ASP A 131 -3.01 -5.97 -16.76
C ASP A 131 -1.66 -5.48 -16.20
N TRP A 132 -1.44 -5.61 -14.90
CA TRP A 132 -0.16 -5.22 -14.29
C TRP A 132 1.01 -6.11 -14.68
N LEU A 133 0.73 -7.39 -14.96
CA LEU A 133 1.67 -8.35 -15.51
C LEU A 133 1.18 -8.71 -16.91
N VAL A 134 1.97 -8.38 -17.93
CA VAL A 134 1.65 -8.56 -19.34
C VAL A 134 2.41 -9.77 -19.88
N GLY A 135 1.82 -10.48 -20.86
CA GLY A 135 2.49 -11.61 -21.53
C GLY A 135 2.71 -12.83 -20.65
N TRP A 136 2.00 -12.94 -19.52
CA TRP A 136 2.07 -14.07 -18.61
C TRP A 136 1.43 -15.35 -19.15
N ASP A 137 0.69 -15.27 -20.23
CA ASP A 137 0.00 -16.37 -20.90
C ASP A 137 0.93 -17.18 -21.82
N GLN A 138 2.12 -16.62 -22.18
CA GLN A 138 3.08 -17.27 -23.06
C GLN A 138 4.55 -17.03 -22.63
N PRO A 139 5.17 -17.95 -21.89
CA PRO A 139 4.63 -19.20 -21.35
C PRO A 139 3.71 -18.93 -20.16
N GLY A 140 2.60 -19.67 -20.06
CA GLY A 140 1.68 -19.62 -18.96
C GLY A 140 2.31 -20.02 -17.61
N PRO A 141 1.56 -19.85 -16.49
CA PRO A 141 1.97 -20.35 -15.19
C PRO A 141 2.28 -21.85 -15.26
N ALA A 142 3.36 -22.27 -14.62
CA ALA A 142 3.79 -23.66 -14.62
C ALA A 142 4.05 -24.15 -13.20
N CYS A 143 3.51 -25.32 -12.86
CA CYS A 143 3.74 -26.00 -11.60
C CYS A 143 4.44 -27.35 -11.81
N VAL A 144 5.42 -27.63 -10.97
CA VAL A 144 6.11 -28.93 -10.92
C VAL A 144 5.83 -29.56 -9.58
N THR A 145 5.20 -30.73 -9.60
CA THR A 145 4.90 -31.49 -8.40
C THR A 145 5.96 -32.56 -8.21
N GLY A 146 6.78 -32.44 -7.17
CA GLY A 146 7.75 -33.44 -6.74
C GLY A 146 7.17 -34.45 -5.78
N VAL A 147 8.04 -35.24 -5.15
CA VAL A 147 7.61 -36.27 -4.18
C VAL A 147 7.08 -35.65 -2.88
N ALA A 148 7.62 -34.53 -2.44
CA ALA A 148 7.31 -33.88 -1.16
C ALA A 148 6.98 -32.39 -1.27
N GLU A 149 7.23 -31.81 -2.44
CA GLU A 149 7.14 -30.36 -2.65
C GLU A 149 6.51 -30.04 -4.00
N VAL A 150 5.75 -28.96 -4.04
CA VAL A 150 5.25 -28.32 -5.26
C VAL A 150 5.99 -27.01 -5.46
N THR A 151 6.40 -26.76 -6.68
CA THR A 151 7.02 -25.52 -7.11
C THR A 151 6.21 -24.93 -8.25
N CYS A 152 5.70 -23.72 -8.09
CA CYS A 152 4.97 -23.00 -9.14
C CYS A 152 5.73 -21.74 -9.53
N THR A 153 5.86 -21.50 -10.83
CA THR A 153 6.53 -20.34 -11.42
C THR A 153 5.57 -19.55 -12.29
N VAL A 154 5.57 -18.24 -12.12
CA VAL A 154 4.85 -17.27 -12.96
C VAL A 154 5.85 -16.29 -13.54
N SER A 155 5.79 -16.07 -14.85
CA SER A 155 6.64 -15.11 -15.56
C SER A 155 5.79 -14.23 -16.48
N GLY A 156 6.33 -13.06 -16.81
CA GLY A 156 5.71 -12.07 -17.69
C GLY A 156 6.52 -10.79 -17.66
N ASP A 157 5.97 -9.72 -18.18
CA ASP A 157 6.57 -8.40 -18.19
C ASP A 157 5.72 -7.41 -17.38
N SER A 158 6.35 -6.48 -16.70
CA SER A 158 5.60 -5.39 -16.08
C SER A 158 5.05 -4.45 -17.14
N LEU A 159 3.90 -3.84 -16.84
CA LEU A 159 3.36 -2.75 -17.66
C LEU A 159 4.44 -1.67 -17.84
N SER A 160 4.79 -1.35 -19.10
CA SER A 160 5.79 -0.36 -19.41
C SER A 160 5.18 0.98 -19.82
N VAL A 161 5.65 2.05 -19.20
CA VAL A 161 5.32 3.43 -19.58
C VAL A 161 6.22 3.90 -20.73
N ILE A 162 7.34 3.20 -20.96
CA ILE A 162 8.33 3.54 -21.98
C ILE A 162 8.09 2.63 -23.20
N PRO A 163 7.69 3.16 -24.36
CA PRO A 163 7.48 2.35 -25.55
C PRO A 163 8.75 1.62 -25.97
N GLY A 164 8.62 0.31 -26.27
CA GLY A 164 9.73 -0.52 -26.75
C GLY A 164 10.67 -1.03 -25.66
N VAL A 165 10.38 -0.78 -24.38
CA VAL A 165 11.15 -1.32 -23.26
C VAL A 165 10.27 -2.29 -22.49
N SER A 166 10.71 -3.52 -22.26
CA SER A 166 10.06 -4.50 -21.38
C SER A 166 10.87 -4.70 -20.10
N PHE A 167 10.17 -4.94 -19.01
CA PHE A 167 10.79 -5.23 -17.72
C PHE A 167 10.34 -6.62 -17.26
N PRO A 168 11.16 -7.66 -17.52
CA PRO A 168 10.76 -9.03 -17.22
C PRO A 168 10.62 -9.25 -15.72
N VAL A 169 9.59 -10.03 -15.38
CA VAL A 169 9.27 -10.44 -14.03
C VAL A 169 9.15 -11.96 -14.02
N ARG A 170 9.81 -12.61 -13.08
CA ARG A 170 9.68 -14.05 -12.82
C ARG A 170 9.64 -14.26 -11.32
N GLN A 171 8.62 -14.96 -10.84
CA GLN A 171 8.47 -15.32 -9.44
C GLN A 171 8.17 -16.80 -9.30
N THR A 172 8.74 -17.40 -8.27
CA THR A 172 8.57 -18.82 -7.96
C THR A 172 8.17 -18.95 -6.50
N ALA A 173 7.18 -19.78 -6.25
CA ALA A 173 6.75 -20.16 -4.91
C ALA A 173 6.89 -21.66 -4.71
N HIS A 174 7.13 -22.08 -3.48
CA HIS A 174 7.30 -23.47 -3.08
C HIS A 174 6.37 -23.80 -1.92
N GLY A 175 5.92 -25.04 -1.84
CA GLY A 175 5.13 -25.54 -0.72
C GLY A 175 5.19 -27.05 -0.59
N THR A 176 5.16 -27.53 0.63
CA THR A 176 5.11 -28.98 0.92
C THR A 176 3.74 -29.55 0.60
N ILE A 177 3.72 -30.75 0.01
CA ILE A 177 2.49 -31.48 -0.28
C ILE A 177 1.85 -31.95 1.03
N GLU A 178 0.56 -31.73 1.17
CA GLU A 178 -0.21 -32.21 2.31
C GLU A 178 -0.36 -33.73 2.25
N ARG A 179 0.03 -34.41 3.32
CA ARG A 179 -0.11 -35.88 3.47
C ARG A 179 -0.86 -36.18 4.74
N TRP A 180 -1.86 -37.05 4.62
CA TRP A 180 -2.51 -37.60 5.80
C TRP A 180 -1.58 -38.65 6.40
N THR A 181 -1.12 -38.44 7.62
CA THR A 181 -0.50 -39.49 8.44
C THR A 181 -1.63 -40.19 9.21
N THR A 182 -2.01 -41.36 8.78
CA THR A 182 -2.82 -42.27 9.62
C THR A 182 -1.90 -42.68 10.78
N GLY A 183 -2.20 -42.15 11.99
CA GLY A 183 -1.55 -42.54 13.23
C GLY A 183 -1.98 -43.96 13.66
#